data_d96a732b21ec0540dcd406d23190ef9f
#
_entry.id   d96a732b21ec0540dcd406d23190ef9f
#
_cell.length_a   1.000
_cell.length_b   1.000
_cell.length_c   1.000
_cell.angle_alpha   90.00
_cell.angle_beta   90.00
_cell.angle_gamma   90.00
#
_symmetry.space_group_name_H-M   'P 1'
#
loop_
_entity.id
_entity.type
_entity.pdbx_description
1 polymer ?
#
loop_
_entity_poly.entity_id
_entity_poly.type
_entity_poly.pdbx_seq_one_letter_code
_entity_poly.pdbx_strand_id
1 'polypeptide(L)'
;MQKYDQLKAKIEAKVQENLSKAIELNDYLADNPEVATEEFKSSQAIVDLLKSEGFDVEYPYCDIATAFKGTYGKGGHKYKIALLAEYDALPEIGHACGHCVSGSISVLSAIALKDLQDELDADIDIFGTPEEEVDGAKCRMVDAGCFDDYDLAIMIHLYDKNQLYCTLLALSTYQYTFHGKAAHASAAPWEGNNALNGAQLMMHAVDMMRQHVTPDVRFHAVYRNGGAAPNVVPEEASIELYGRALDRPYLNSLMEWIDDIAQGCAMATKTTWDKFPTSHAYDNLVNNAEGLKALGEVYEELGLPYIDPMGALFSSSDIGNVSFRCPTFHPLLQLAPEGTPIHTREFESYVKTEAAYNAIATGAKIIGCDIAKIFTDEDRVARMKG
;
A
#
# COMPACT_ATOMS: atom_id res chain seq x y z
N MET A 1 -15.48 -21.30 -20.79
CA MET A 1 -15.27 -20.46 -21.97
C MET A 1 -16.54 -19.65 -22.32
N GLN A 2 -17.64 -20.26 -22.72
CA GLN A 2 -18.86 -19.51 -23.13
C GLN A 2 -19.45 -18.55 -22.05
N LYS A 3 -19.43 -18.93 -20.75
CA LYS A 3 -19.90 -18.07 -19.63
C LYS A 3 -19.00 -16.86 -19.44
N TYR A 4 -17.68 -17.07 -19.44
CA TYR A 4 -16.68 -15.99 -19.34
C TYR A 4 -16.79 -14.98 -20.49
N ASP A 5 -16.88 -15.44 -21.73
CA ASP A 5 -16.97 -14.54 -22.91
C ASP A 5 -18.23 -13.65 -22.85
N GLN A 6 -19.36 -14.19 -22.37
CA GLN A 6 -20.60 -13.44 -22.17
C GLN A 6 -20.45 -12.38 -21.05
N LEU A 7 -19.82 -12.75 -19.92
CA LEU A 7 -19.56 -11.83 -18.81
C LEU A 7 -18.60 -10.72 -19.24
N LYS A 8 -17.51 -11.07 -19.93
CA LYS A 8 -16.56 -10.10 -20.47
C LYS A 8 -17.25 -9.02 -21.31
N ALA A 9 -18.11 -9.42 -22.25
CA ALA A 9 -18.84 -8.46 -23.07
C ALA A 9 -19.77 -7.55 -22.24
N LYS A 10 -20.42 -8.10 -21.18
CA LYS A 10 -21.24 -7.30 -20.26
C LYS A 10 -20.40 -6.34 -19.43
N ILE A 11 -19.27 -6.80 -18.91
CA ILE A 11 -18.33 -5.98 -18.11
C ILE A 11 -17.84 -4.80 -18.96
N GLU A 12 -17.35 -5.07 -20.18
CA GLU A 12 -16.87 -4.03 -21.08
C GLU A 12 -17.97 -2.98 -21.41
N ALA A 13 -19.21 -3.43 -21.61
CA ALA A 13 -20.35 -2.54 -21.83
C ALA A 13 -20.66 -1.70 -20.58
N LYS A 14 -20.69 -2.31 -19.40
CA LYS A 14 -20.96 -1.60 -18.13
C LYS A 14 -19.85 -0.61 -17.77
N VAL A 15 -18.60 -0.95 -18.01
CA VAL A 15 -17.46 -0.02 -17.86
C VAL A 15 -17.66 1.19 -18.77
N GLN A 16 -17.97 0.97 -20.04
CA GLN A 16 -18.17 2.07 -21.00
C GLN A 16 -19.39 2.94 -20.64
N GLU A 17 -20.50 2.34 -20.19
CA GLU A 17 -21.73 3.02 -19.74
C GLU A 17 -21.46 4.00 -18.57
N ASN A 18 -20.58 3.63 -17.65
CA ASN A 18 -20.34 4.38 -16.42
C ASN A 18 -19.01 5.17 -16.40
N LEU A 19 -18.24 5.12 -17.49
CA LEU A 19 -16.89 5.71 -17.56
C LEU A 19 -16.87 7.22 -17.24
N SER A 20 -17.88 7.99 -17.71
CA SER A 20 -17.93 9.42 -17.46
C SER A 20 -17.98 9.76 -15.97
N LYS A 21 -18.70 8.97 -15.17
CA LYS A 21 -18.79 9.16 -13.71
C LYS A 21 -17.42 9.01 -13.02
N ALA A 22 -16.64 8.01 -13.46
CA ALA A 22 -15.31 7.78 -12.92
C ALA A 22 -14.29 8.85 -13.37
N ILE A 23 -14.43 9.37 -14.59
CA ILE A 23 -13.62 10.50 -15.07
C ILE A 23 -13.94 11.76 -14.26
N GLU A 24 -15.22 12.08 -14.04
CA GLU A 24 -15.64 13.22 -13.22
C GLU A 24 -15.12 13.10 -11.78
N LEU A 25 -15.15 11.89 -11.20
CA LEU A 25 -14.58 11.62 -9.89
C LEU A 25 -13.07 11.83 -9.88
N ASN A 26 -12.34 11.24 -10.84
CA ASN A 26 -10.90 11.42 -10.97
C ASN A 26 -10.49 12.89 -11.06
N ASP A 27 -11.19 13.65 -11.90
CA ASP A 27 -10.89 15.07 -12.10
C ASP A 27 -11.17 15.89 -10.84
N TYR A 28 -12.24 15.54 -10.09
CA TYR A 28 -12.52 16.16 -8.82
C TYR A 28 -11.42 15.88 -7.79
N LEU A 29 -10.98 14.61 -7.66
CA LEU A 29 -9.89 14.22 -6.75
C LEU A 29 -8.58 14.93 -7.11
N ALA A 30 -8.23 14.95 -8.39
CA ALA A 30 -7.02 15.59 -8.89
C ALA A 30 -7.03 17.12 -8.67
N ASP A 31 -8.20 17.77 -8.78
CA ASP A 31 -8.34 19.20 -8.52
C ASP A 31 -8.40 19.57 -7.03
N ASN A 32 -8.67 18.59 -6.15
CA ASN A 32 -8.80 18.76 -4.72
C ASN A 32 -7.91 17.77 -3.94
N PRO A 33 -6.59 17.75 -4.19
CA PRO A 33 -5.71 16.77 -3.56
C PRO A 33 -5.69 16.96 -2.03
N GLU A 34 -5.89 15.88 -1.29
CA GLU A 34 -5.82 15.85 0.16
C GLU A 34 -4.77 14.84 0.59
N VAL A 35 -3.93 15.23 1.54
CA VAL A 35 -2.86 14.38 2.04
C VAL A 35 -3.40 13.31 2.99
N ALA A 36 -2.59 12.29 3.22
CA ALA A 36 -2.88 11.20 4.15
C ALA A 36 -3.45 11.71 5.49
N THR A 37 -4.48 11.04 6.00
CA THR A 37 -5.29 11.37 7.20
C THR A 37 -6.24 12.56 7.06
N GLU A 38 -6.18 13.33 5.97
CA GLU A 38 -7.02 14.53 5.75
C GLU A 38 -7.91 14.41 4.49
N GLU A 39 -8.15 13.19 3.96
CA GLU A 39 -8.87 12.92 2.70
C GLU A 39 -10.40 13.04 2.85
N PHE A 40 -10.89 14.03 3.62
CA PHE A 40 -12.32 14.16 3.95
C PHE A 40 -13.22 14.47 2.76
N LYS A 41 -12.77 15.32 1.83
CA LYS A 41 -13.55 15.66 0.63
C LYS A 41 -13.46 14.54 -0.40
N SER A 42 -12.28 13.93 -0.52
CA SER A 42 -12.01 12.83 -1.43
C SER A 42 -12.86 11.62 -1.08
N SER A 43 -12.82 11.18 0.18
CA SER A 43 -13.65 10.08 0.68
C SER A 43 -15.14 10.39 0.57
N GLN A 44 -15.59 11.60 0.93
CA GLN A 44 -16.98 11.99 0.82
C GLN A 44 -17.48 11.98 -0.62
N ALA A 45 -16.68 12.45 -1.60
CA ALA A 45 -17.05 12.42 -3.01
C ALA A 45 -17.24 11.00 -3.52
N ILE A 46 -16.37 10.08 -3.12
CA ILE A 46 -16.50 8.66 -3.48
C ILE A 46 -17.74 8.05 -2.82
N VAL A 47 -17.96 8.31 -1.54
CA VAL A 47 -19.12 7.83 -0.78
C VAL A 47 -20.43 8.32 -1.40
N ASP A 48 -20.51 9.60 -1.78
CA ASP A 48 -21.70 10.19 -2.39
C ASP A 48 -21.99 9.56 -3.76
N LEU A 49 -20.95 9.33 -4.57
CA LEU A 49 -21.10 8.63 -5.84
C LEU A 49 -21.60 7.19 -5.64
N LEU A 50 -21.00 6.42 -4.73
CA LEU A 50 -21.41 5.04 -4.45
C LEU A 50 -22.85 4.97 -3.95
N LYS A 51 -23.25 5.88 -3.03
CA LYS A 51 -24.65 5.97 -2.56
C LYS A 51 -25.62 6.32 -3.68
N SER A 52 -25.23 7.22 -4.59
CA SER A 52 -26.05 7.57 -5.75
C SER A 52 -26.24 6.38 -6.71
N GLU A 53 -25.29 5.44 -6.73
CA GLU A 53 -25.33 4.20 -7.48
C GLU A 53 -26.03 3.04 -6.74
N GLY A 54 -26.54 3.30 -5.53
CA GLY A 54 -27.35 2.36 -4.76
C GLY A 54 -26.56 1.44 -3.83
N PHE A 55 -25.29 1.75 -3.58
CA PHE A 55 -24.51 1.04 -2.55
C PHE A 55 -24.96 1.44 -1.15
N ASP A 56 -24.96 0.48 -0.23
CA ASP A 56 -24.98 0.74 1.21
C ASP A 56 -23.53 1.02 1.63
N VAL A 57 -23.30 2.19 2.24
CA VAL A 57 -21.93 2.65 2.54
C VAL A 57 -21.81 2.98 4.01
N GLU A 58 -20.98 2.20 4.71
CA GLU A 58 -20.51 2.50 6.06
C GLU A 58 -19.35 3.49 5.98
N TYR A 59 -19.55 4.64 6.61
CA TYR A 59 -18.59 5.76 6.62
C TYR A 59 -18.79 6.62 7.88
N PRO A 60 -17.75 6.84 8.73
CA PRO A 60 -16.40 6.28 8.66
C PRO A 60 -16.37 4.77 8.90
N TYR A 61 -15.27 4.09 8.52
CA TYR A 61 -15.12 2.65 8.65
C TYR A 61 -13.85 2.28 9.42
N CYS A 62 -13.91 1.23 10.25
CA CYS A 62 -12.77 0.70 11.03
C CYS A 62 -12.08 1.74 11.92
N ASP A 63 -12.83 2.67 12.51
CA ASP A 63 -12.30 3.79 13.31
C ASP A 63 -11.30 4.69 12.53
N ILE A 64 -11.36 4.67 11.20
CA ILE A 64 -10.58 5.52 10.31
C ILE A 64 -11.52 6.56 9.71
N ALA A 65 -11.27 7.83 10.02
CA ALA A 65 -12.21 8.94 9.75
C ALA A 65 -12.54 9.12 8.27
N THR A 66 -11.60 8.79 7.38
CA THR A 66 -11.72 8.96 5.92
C THR A 66 -11.92 7.64 5.19
N ALA A 67 -11.87 6.49 5.88
CA ALA A 67 -12.14 5.18 5.29
C ALA A 67 -13.64 4.87 5.15
N PHE A 68 -14.00 4.04 4.19
CA PHE A 68 -15.37 3.56 4.00
C PHE A 68 -15.40 2.10 3.55
N LYS A 69 -16.57 1.47 3.72
CA LYS A 69 -16.91 0.20 3.07
C LYS A 69 -18.25 0.33 2.36
N GLY A 70 -18.27 0.04 1.06
CA GLY A 70 -19.47 0.00 0.23
C GLY A 70 -19.86 -1.42 -0.14
N THR A 71 -21.13 -1.78 0.06
CA THR A 71 -21.72 -3.08 -0.30
C THR A 71 -22.91 -2.86 -1.22
N TYR A 72 -23.22 -3.81 -2.09
CA TYR A 72 -24.37 -3.72 -2.99
C TYR A 72 -25.20 -4.99 -2.97
N GLY A 73 -26.54 -4.83 -2.90
CA GLY A 73 -27.46 -5.95 -2.88
C GLY A 73 -27.61 -6.58 -1.51
N LYS A 74 -28.05 -7.85 -1.47
CA LYS A 74 -28.33 -8.55 -0.22
C LYS A 74 -27.17 -9.40 0.29
N GLY A 75 -26.16 -9.60 -0.54
CA GLY A 75 -25.07 -10.53 -0.26
C GLY A 75 -25.51 -11.99 -0.22
N GLY A 76 -24.59 -12.85 0.18
CA GLY A 76 -24.84 -14.28 0.38
C GLY A 76 -24.44 -15.15 -0.80
N HIS A 77 -23.67 -14.62 -1.76
CA HIS A 77 -23.07 -15.39 -2.82
C HIS A 77 -21.94 -16.29 -2.29
N LYS A 78 -21.50 -17.22 -3.11
CA LYS A 78 -20.48 -18.21 -2.77
C LYS A 78 -19.11 -17.59 -2.46
N TYR A 79 -18.76 -16.52 -3.16
CA TYR A 79 -17.46 -15.85 -3.07
C TYR A 79 -17.61 -14.42 -2.58
N LYS A 80 -16.52 -13.88 -2.00
CA LYS A 80 -16.43 -12.48 -1.57
C LYS A 80 -15.19 -11.83 -2.14
N ILE A 81 -15.34 -10.66 -2.74
CA ILE A 81 -14.28 -9.93 -3.43
C ILE A 81 -14.20 -8.51 -2.87
N ALA A 82 -13.00 -8.09 -2.47
CA ALA A 82 -12.70 -6.74 -2.01
C ALA A 82 -12.03 -5.95 -3.13
N LEU A 83 -12.65 -4.86 -3.57
CA LEU A 83 -12.02 -3.83 -4.39
C LEU A 83 -11.43 -2.78 -3.47
N LEU A 84 -10.15 -2.43 -3.65
CA LEU A 84 -9.47 -1.47 -2.79
C LEU A 84 -9.30 -0.14 -3.55
N ALA A 85 -9.66 0.97 -2.92
CA ALA A 85 -9.59 2.31 -3.50
C ALA A 85 -8.70 3.21 -2.64
N GLU A 86 -7.56 3.63 -3.17
CA GLU A 86 -6.68 4.66 -2.62
C GLU A 86 -7.06 6.03 -3.20
N TYR A 87 -6.89 7.10 -2.41
CA TYR A 87 -7.24 8.47 -2.83
C TYR A 87 -6.45 9.55 -2.07
N ASP A 88 -5.44 9.19 -1.30
CA ASP A 88 -4.53 10.14 -0.69
C ASP A 88 -3.55 10.72 -1.71
N ALA A 89 -3.09 11.95 -1.46
CA ALA A 89 -2.16 12.70 -2.29
C ALA A 89 -0.89 13.01 -1.51
N LEU A 90 0.16 13.34 -2.25
CA LEU A 90 1.45 13.74 -1.68
C LEU A 90 1.47 15.25 -1.36
N PRO A 91 2.14 15.67 -0.27
CA PRO A 91 2.33 17.09 0.02
C PRO A 91 2.98 17.84 -1.15
N GLU A 92 2.48 19.03 -1.46
CA GLU A 92 3.01 19.98 -2.46
C GLU A 92 2.93 19.52 -3.93
N ILE A 93 2.86 18.21 -4.23
CA ILE A 93 2.89 17.66 -5.59
C ILE A 93 1.60 16.93 -6.00
N GLY A 94 0.56 16.92 -5.13
CA GLY A 94 -0.74 16.35 -5.47
C GLY A 94 -0.71 14.83 -5.71
N HIS A 95 -1.53 14.33 -6.62
CA HIS A 95 -1.65 12.91 -6.92
C HIS A 95 -0.49 12.35 -7.76
N ALA A 96 0.75 12.62 -7.36
CA ALA A 96 1.94 12.20 -8.08
C ALA A 96 2.26 10.68 -7.93
N CYS A 97 1.47 9.94 -7.16
CA CYS A 97 1.44 8.48 -7.13
C CYS A 97 0.29 7.89 -8.01
N GLY A 98 -0.65 8.74 -8.44
CA GLY A 98 -1.76 8.33 -9.30
C GLY A 98 -2.97 7.76 -8.55
N HIS A 99 -3.08 7.95 -7.22
CA HIS A 99 -4.17 7.39 -6.41
C HIS A 99 -5.56 7.87 -6.85
N CYS A 100 -5.71 9.11 -7.35
CA CYS A 100 -7.00 9.56 -7.92
C CYS A 100 -7.45 8.67 -9.09
N VAL A 101 -6.52 8.23 -9.95
CA VAL A 101 -6.81 7.32 -11.08
C VAL A 101 -7.06 5.89 -10.57
N SER A 102 -6.22 5.39 -9.63
CA SER A 102 -6.35 4.08 -9.01
C SER A 102 -7.70 3.92 -8.29
N GLY A 103 -8.05 4.87 -7.43
CA GLY A 103 -9.35 4.90 -6.73
C GLY A 103 -10.52 4.94 -7.71
N SER A 104 -10.42 5.76 -8.77
CA SER A 104 -11.45 5.83 -9.81
C SER A 104 -11.60 4.54 -10.61
N ILE A 105 -10.52 3.78 -10.83
CA ILE A 105 -10.56 2.42 -11.42
C ILE A 105 -11.38 1.50 -10.52
N SER A 106 -11.10 1.47 -9.21
CA SER A 106 -11.80 0.61 -8.26
C SER A 106 -13.27 0.97 -8.14
N VAL A 107 -13.61 2.27 -8.10
CA VAL A 107 -14.99 2.76 -8.06
C VAL A 107 -15.74 2.39 -9.34
N LEU A 108 -15.14 2.59 -10.52
CA LEU A 108 -15.74 2.18 -11.80
C LEU A 108 -15.96 0.67 -11.85
N SER A 109 -15.02 -0.12 -11.34
CA SER A 109 -15.14 -1.59 -11.25
C SER A 109 -16.33 -1.99 -10.38
N ALA A 110 -16.47 -1.38 -9.20
CA ALA A 110 -17.60 -1.64 -8.30
C ALA A 110 -18.93 -1.33 -8.98
N ILE A 111 -19.07 -0.15 -9.62
CA ILE A 111 -20.29 0.26 -10.33
C ILE A 111 -20.58 -0.66 -11.52
N ALA A 112 -19.58 -1.06 -12.28
CA ALA A 112 -19.75 -1.92 -13.44
C ALA A 112 -20.15 -3.36 -13.07
N LEU A 113 -19.69 -3.84 -11.93
CA LEU A 113 -19.89 -5.23 -11.50
C LEU A 113 -21.12 -5.42 -10.60
N LYS A 114 -21.69 -4.35 -10.01
CA LYS A 114 -22.78 -4.45 -9.03
C LYS A 114 -23.98 -5.28 -9.48
N ASP A 115 -24.39 -5.16 -10.74
CA ASP A 115 -25.52 -5.88 -11.32
C ASP A 115 -25.14 -7.26 -11.87
N LEU A 116 -23.88 -7.68 -11.79
CA LEU A 116 -23.35 -8.94 -12.28
C LEU A 116 -23.03 -9.95 -11.16
N GLN A 117 -23.25 -9.58 -9.91
CA GLN A 117 -22.91 -10.39 -8.73
C GLN A 117 -23.61 -11.77 -8.77
N ASP A 118 -24.90 -11.83 -9.13
CA ASP A 118 -25.62 -13.10 -9.28
C ASP A 118 -25.00 -14.02 -10.36
N GLU A 119 -24.52 -13.44 -11.47
CA GLU A 119 -23.91 -14.22 -12.55
C GLU A 119 -22.49 -14.66 -12.21
N LEU A 120 -21.78 -13.87 -11.40
CA LEU A 120 -20.44 -14.17 -10.88
C LEU A 120 -20.47 -15.13 -9.68
N ASP A 121 -21.63 -15.24 -9.01
CA ASP A 121 -21.80 -15.89 -7.71
C ASP A 121 -20.82 -15.30 -6.66
N ALA A 122 -20.69 -13.97 -6.65
CA ALA A 122 -19.73 -13.26 -5.80
C ALA A 122 -20.33 -11.97 -5.24
N ASP A 123 -20.20 -11.75 -3.93
CA ASP A 123 -20.38 -10.46 -3.28
C ASP A 123 -19.17 -9.60 -3.60
N ILE A 124 -19.39 -8.40 -4.13
CA ILE A 124 -18.31 -7.47 -4.51
C ILE A 124 -18.45 -6.20 -3.67
N ASP A 125 -17.55 -6.07 -2.70
CA ASP A 125 -17.48 -4.94 -1.81
C ASP A 125 -16.33 -4.00 -2.24
N ILE A 126 -16.49 -2.70 -1.97
CA ILE A 126 -15.44 -1.71 -2.18
C ILE A 126 -15.02 -1.08 -0.86
N PHE A 127 -13.70 -1.04 -0.64
CA PHE A 127 -13.09 -0.41 0.53
C PHE A 127 -12.34 0.85 0.13
N GLY A 128 -12.66 1.95 0.79
CA GLY A 128 -11.83 3.15 0.76
C GLY A 128 -10.67 2.98 1.73
N THR A 129 -9.47 2.94 1.18
CA THR A 129 -8.22 2.68 1.90
C THR A 129 -7.30 3.90 1.84
N PRO A 130 -7.54 4.93 2.69
CA PRO A 130 -6.73 6.16 2.74
C PRO A 130 -5.32 5.93 3.30
N GLU A 131 -4.51 6.98 3.35
CA GLU A 131 -3.25 7.06 4.12
C GLU A 131 -2.13 6.11 3.65
N GLU A 132 -2.13 5.64 2.39
CA GLU A 132 -1.11 4.70 1.91
C GLU A 132 0.30 5.27 2.04
N GLU A 133 0.46 6.56 1.75
CA GLU A 133 1.75 7.26 1.70
C GLU A 133 2.39 7.56 3.08
N VAL A 134 1.65 7.34 4.19
CA VAL A 134 2.13 7.71 5.54
C VAL A 134 1.98 6.57 6.55
N ASP A 135 0.75 6.17 6.90
CA ASP A 135 0.49 5.27 8.02
C ASP A 135 -0.18 3.95 7.61
N GLY A 136 -0.75 3.87 6.41
CA GLY A 136 -1.28 2.64 5.82
C GLY A 136 -2.58 2.18 6.49
N ALA A 137 -3.72 2.71 6.06
CA ALA A 137 -5.03 2.33 6.59
C ALA A 137 -5.31 0.83 6.46
N LYS A 138 -4.78 0.16 5.41
CA LYS A 138 -4.96 -1.29 5.21
C LYS A 138 -4.34 -2.11 6.34
N CYS A 139 -3.26 -1.63 6.98
CA CYS A 139 -2.69 -2.29 8.16
C CYS A 139 -3.72 -2.36 9.31
N ARG A 140 -4.36 -1.22 9.64
CA ARG A 140 -5.41 -1.15 10.67
C ARG A 140 -6.63 -1.98 10.32
N MET A 141 -7.04 -1.98 9.04
CA MET A 141 -8.14 -2.82 8.56
C MET A 141 -7.82 -4.32 8.66
N VAL A 142 -6.58 -4.71 8.37
CA VAL A 142 -6.09 -6.09 8.54
C VAL A 142 -6.12 -6.49 10.00
N ASP A 143 -5.63 -5.65 10.91
CA ASP A 143 -5.65 -5.90 12.36
C ASP A 143 -7.09 -6.03 12.90
N ALA A 144 -8.05 -5.31 12.31
CA ALA A 144 -9.48 -5.42 12.62
C ALA A 144 -10.16 -6.63 11.95
N GLY A 145 -9.46 -7.44 11.14
CA GLY A 145 -10.00 -8.62 10.47
C GLY A 145 -10.89 -8.33 9.26
N CYS A 146 -10.80 -7.10 8.70
CA CYS A 146 -11.70 -6.68 7.62
C CYS A 146 -11.61 -7.54 6.35
N PHE A 147 -10.49 -8.25 6.14
CA PHE A 147 -10.25 -9.05 4.93
C PHE A 147 -10.24 -10.56 5.15
N ASP A 148 -10.48 -11.04 6.38
CA ASP A 148 -10.36 -12.47 6.73
C ASP A 148 -11.35 -13.39 6.00
N ASP A 149 -12.50 -12.86 5.60
CA ASP A 149 -13.57 -13.60 4.92
C ASP A 149 -13.57 -13.44 3.39
N TYR A 150 -12.57 -12.76 2.81
CA TYR A 150 -12.53 -12.50 1.37
C TYR A 150 -11.75 -13.57 0.62
N ASP A 151 -12.24 -13.89 -0.58
CA ASP A 151 -11.62 -14.85 -1.51
C ASP A 151 -10.58 -14.17 -2.42
N LEU A 152 -10.69 -12.85 -2.57
CA LEU A 152 -9.80 -12.01 -3.38
C LEU A 152 -9.87 -10.56 -2.91
N ALA A 153 -8.72 -9.90 -2.82
CA ALA A 153 -8.61 -8.44 -2.81
C ALA A 153 -7.86 -7.98 -4.07
N ILE A 154 -8.31 -6.90 -4.71
CA ILE A 154 -7.68 -6.40 -5.93
C ILE A 154 -7.78 -4.88 -6.03
N MET A 155 -6.69 -4.27 -6.47
CA MET A 155 -6.62 -2.90 -6.97
C MET A 155 -5.60 -2.81 -8.10
N ILE A 156 -5.63 -1.75 -8.87
CA ILE A 156 -4.61 -1.44 -9.88
C ILE A 156 -3.90 -0.16 -9.47
N HIS A 157 -2.59 -0.22 -9.38
CA HIS A 157 -1.76 0.96 -9.16
C HIS A 157 -1.20 1.49 -10.50
N LEU A 158 -0.92 2.80 -10.58
CA LEU A 158 -0.42 3.42 -11.79
C LEU A 158 1.11 3.46 -11.81
N TYR A 159 1.69 3.32 -12.99
CA TYR A 159 3.13 3.33 -13.17
C TYR A 159 3.52 3.83 -14.58
N ASP A 160 4.79 3.74 -14.94
CA ASP A 160 5.30 4.06 -16.28
C ASP A 160 5.26 2.87 -17.26
N LYS A 161 4.80 1.72 -16.82
CA LYS A 161 4.66 0.48 -17.62
C LYS A 161 3.67 -0.51 -17.00
N ASN A 162 3.20 -1.45 -17.80
CA ASN A 162 2.32 -2.51 -17.34
C ASN A 162 3.12 -3.66 -16.72
N GLN A 163 2.69 -4.15 -15.56
CA GLN A 163 3.27 -5.30 -14.87
C GLN A 163 2.16 -6.11 -14.20
N LEU A 164 2.25 -7.43 -14.24
CA LEU A 164 1.25 -8.28 -13.60
C LEU A 164 1.37 -8.26 -12.08
N TYR A 165 2.57 -8.10 -11.56
CA TYR A 165 2.84 -8.01 -10.13
C TYR A 165 4.04 -7.12 -9.84
N CYS A 166 4.12 -6.62 -8.62
CA CYS A 166 5.32 -5.97 -8.11
C CYS A 166 5.88 -6.75 -6.91
N THR A 167 7.17 -6.58 -6.68
CA THR A 167 7.82 -7.07 -5.48
C THR A 167 7.83 -5.95 -4.45
N LEU A 168 6.93 -6.05 -3.46
CA LEU A 168 6.88 -5.12 -2.34
C LEU A 168 7.63 -5.70 -1.15
N LEU A 169 8.48 -4.90 -0.53
CA LEU A 169 9.25 -5.29 0.64
C LEU A 169 8.44 -5.10 1.92
N ALA A 170 8.64 -6.00 2.87
CA ALA A 170 8.27 -5.71 4.25
C ALA A 170 9.05 -4.50 4.75
N LEU A 171 8.40 -3.65 5.56
CA LEU A 171 8.96 -2.44 6.16
C LEU A 171 8.68 -2.43 7.65
N SER A 172 9.68 -2.05 8.45
CA SER A 172 9.53 -1.71 9.85
C SER A 172 10.24 -0.40 10.13
N THR A 173 9.60 0.47 10.90
CA THR A 173 10.08 1.82 11.19
C THR A 173 10.07 2.06 12.69
N TYR A 174 11.20 2.43 13.26
CA TYR A 174 11.33 2.68 14.69
C TYR A 174 12.19 3.90 14.98
N GLN A 175 11.79 4.67 15.99
CA GLN A 175 12.70 5.59 16.65
C GLN A 175 13.33 4.88 17.86
N TYR A 176 14.65 4.84 17.91
CA TYR A 176 15.46 4.37 19.04
C TYR A 176 15.95 5.60 19.80
N THR A 177 15.65 5.68 21.10
CA THR A 177 16.06 6.79 21.97
C THR A 177 16.97 6.28 23.05
N PHE A 178 18.14 6.89 23.17
CA PHE A 178 19.09 6.64 24.23
C PHE A 178 18.95 7.71 25.31
N HIS A 179 18.98 7.27 26.58
CA HIS A 179 18.87 8.13 27.76
C HIS A 179 20.14 8.01 28.59
N GLY A 180 20.76 9.13 28.82
CA GLY A 180 22.00 9.28 29.57
C GLY A 180 21.86 10.21 30.79
N LYS A 181 22.90 10.96 31.05
CA LYS A 181 22.95 11.95 32.13
C LYS A 181 23.73 13.18 31.70
N ALA A 182 23.10 14.36 31.77
CA ALA A 182 23.75 15.61 31.44
C ALA A 182 24.87 15.95 32.43
N ALA A 183 25.92 16.58 31.94
CA ALA A 183 27.00 17.17 32.71
C ALA A 183 27.65 18.31 31.96
N HIS A 184 28.39 19.18 32.64
CA HIS A 184 29.17 20.22 31.98
C HIS A 184 30.37 19.58 31.24
N ALA A 185 30.39 19.66 29.92
CA ALA A 185 31.32 18.87 29.09
C ALA A 185 32.81 19.18 29.31
N SER A 186 33.17 20.36 29.83
CA SER A 186 34.57 20.72 30.12
C SER A 186 34.88 20.69 31.61
N ALA A 187 33.91 20.95 32.50
CA ALA A 187 34.19 21.10 33.92
C ALA A 187 34.10 19.75 34.69
N ALA A 188 33.11 18.89 34.34
CA ALA A 188 32.86 17.63 35.02
C ALA A 188 32.26 16.57 34.07
N PRO A 189 32.85 16.25 32.90
CA PRO A 189 32.28 15.29 31.95
C PRO A 189 32.15 13.88 32.53
N TRP A 190 32.96 13.52 33.54
CA TRP A 190 32.91 12.22 34.22
C TRP A 190 31.65 12.03 35.07
N GLU A 191 30.87 13.08 35.34
CA GLU A 191 29.59 12.99 36.04
C GLU A 191 28.43 12.70 35.09
N GLY A 192 28.66 12.76 33.76
CA GLY A 192 27.67 12.52 32.72
C GLY A 192 27.76 11.13 32.09
N ASN A 193 26.68 10.73 31.46
CA ASN A 193 26.62 9.60 30.50
C ASN A 193 26.09 10.12 29.19
N ASN A 194 26.88 10.04 28.13
CA ASN A 194 26.56 10.66 26.85
C ASN A 194 25.63 9.76 26.03
N ALA A 195 24.34 10.14 25.91
CA ALA A 195 23.34 9.42 25.11
C ALA A 195 23.70 9.41 23.60
N LEU A 196 24.32 10.49 23.08
CA LEU A 196 24.74 10.53 21.68
C LEU A 196 25.80 9.47 21.37
N ASN A 197 26.68 9.12 22.32
CA ASN A 197 27.63 8.02 22.11
C ASN A 197 26.92 6.68 21.90
N GLY A 198 25.80 6.42 22.60
CA GLY A 198 24.98 5.23 22.40
C GLY A 198 24.38 5.19 20.99
N ALA A 199 23.76 6.28 20.57
CA ALA A 199 23.19 6.42 19.23
C ALA A 199 24.24 6.30 18.11
N GLN A 200 25.42 6.92 18.26
CA GLN A 200 26.52 6.80 17.30
C GLN A 200 27.05 5.37 17.21
N LEU A 201 27.26 4.70 18.35
CA LEU A 201 27.75 3.32 18.38
C LEU A 201 26.76 2.38 17.72
N MET A 202 25.44 2.58 17.94
CA MET A 202 24.39 1.82 17.28
C MET A 202 24.43 2.01 15.76
N MET A 203 24.56 3.21 15.24
CA MET A 203 24.66 3.47 13.79
C MET A 203 25.87 2.73 13.17
N HIS A 204 27.03 2.75 13.82
CA HIS A 204 28.20 1.99 13.37
C HIS A 204 27.96 0.49 13.40
N ALA A 205 27.32 -0.04 14.43
CA ALA A 205 27.04 -1.47 14.55
C ALA A 205 26.04 -1.96 13.49
N VAL A 206 25.00 -1.15 13.16
CA VAL A 206 24.09 -1.42 12.04
C VAL A 206 24.83 -1.42 10.72
N ASP A 207 25.79 -0.51 10.49
CA ASP A 207 26.61 -0.52 9.28
C ASP A 207 27.49 -1.77 9.18
N MET A 208 28.04 -2.26 10.29
CA MET A 208 28.78 -3.54 10.32
C MET A 208 27.89 -4.75 10.05
N MET A 209 26.62 -4.72 10.50
CA MET A 209 25.63 -5.77 10.26
C MET A 209 25.32 -5.95 8.79
N ARG A 210 25.40 -4.90 7.96
CA ARG A 210 25.02 -4.90 6.52
C ARG A 210 25.73 -5.97 5.69
N GLN A 211 26.95 -6.36 6.05
CA GLN A 211 27.68 -7.43 5.31
C GLN A 211 27.16 -8.84 5.60
N HIS A 212 26.32 -9.00 6.63
CA HIS A 212 25.83 -10.28 7.12
C HIS A 212 24.34 -10.53 6.80
N VAL A 213 23.73 -9.67 6.00
CA VAL A 213 22.32 -9.77 5.58
C VAL A 213 22.22 -10.04 4.09
N THR A 214 21.04 -10.51 3.63
CA THR A 214 20.82 -10.78 2.21
C THR A 214 20.81 -9.48 1.37
N PRO A 215 21.12 -9.55 0.06
CA PRO A 215 21.26 -8.36 -0.80
C PRO A 215 19.98 -7.51 -0.96
N ASP A 216 18.80 -8.07 -0.65
CA ASP A 216 17.51 -7.39 -0.68
C ASP A 216 17.27 -6.49 0.53
N VAL A 217 17.99 -6.70 1.64
CA VAL A 217 17.81 -5.91 2.87
C VAL A 217 18.29 -4.47 2.68
N ARG A 218 17.48 -3.53 3.20
CA ARG A 218 17.82 -2.11 3.26
C ARG A 218 17.60 -1.58 4.66
N PHE A 219 18.63 -0.92 5.22
CA PHE A 219 18.52 -0.13 6.44
C PHE A 219 18.81 1.33 6.11
N HIS A 220 17.93 2.23 6.53
CA HIS A 220 18.13 3.66 6.42
C HIS A 220 17.95 4.27 7.80
N ALA A 221 18.77 5.24 8.18
CA ALA A 221 18.63 5.88 9.47
C ALA A 221 19.07 7.36 9.43
N VAL A 222 18.45 8.15 10.30
CA VAL A 222 18.82 9.54 10.52
C VAL A 222 18.82 9.85 12.01
N TYR A 223 19.66 10.80 12.44
CA TYR A 223 19.55 11.34 13.79
C TYR A 223 18.34 12.28 13.87
N ARG A 224 17.46 12.06 14.85
CA ARG A 224 16.36 12.96 15.19
C ARG A 224 16.73 13.93 16.29
N ASN A 225 17.56 13.48 17.25
CA ASN A 225 18.10 14.30 18.32
C ASN A 225 19.57 13.91 18.57
N GLY A 226 20.46 14.89 18.62
CA GLY A 226 21.90 14.72 18.89
C GLY A 226 22.38 15.51 20.11
N GLY A 227 21.45 16.07 20.91
CA GLY A 227 21.74 16.94 22.05
C GLY A 227 21.59 18.43 21.74
N ALA A 228 21.54 19.27 22.79
CA ALA A 228 21.18 20.68 22.69
C ALA A 228 22.39 21.61 22.39
N ALA A 229 23.56 21.34 22.97
CA ALA A 229 24.74 22.21 22.83
C ALA A 229 26.04 21.44 23.08
N PRO A 230 27.18 21.82 22.42
CA PRO A 230 28.43 21.07 22.55
C PRO A 230 29.11 21.16 23.91
N ASN A 231 28.77 22.12 24.75
CA ASN A 231 29.27 22.28 26.12
C ASN A 231 28.44 21.53 27.18
N VAL A 232 27.41 20.78 26.76
CA VAL A 232 26.55 19.94 27.63
C VAL A 232 26.63 18.51 27.13
N VAL A 233 26.97 17.56 28.00
CA VAL A 233 26.89 16.12 27.68
C VAL A 233 25.43 15.78 27.40
N PRO A 234 25.09 15.25 26.18
CA PRO A 234 23.72 14.92 25.84
C PRO A 234 23.09 13.87 26.79
N GLU A 235 21.99 14.22 27.42
CA GLU A 235 21.21 13.30 28.25
C GLU A 235 20.19 12.50 27.45
N GLU A 236 19.90 12.94 26.23
CA GLU A 236 19.03 12.25 25.28
C GLU A 236 19.57 12.37 23.87
N ALA A 237 19.50 11.27 23.13
CA ALA A 237 19.76 11.23 21.68
C ALA A 237 18.90 10.18 21.02
N SER A 238 18.43 10.46 19.82
CA SER A 238 17.58 9.50 19.09
C SER A 238 17.93 9.39 17.61
N ILE A 239 17.69 8.21 17.09
CA ILE A 239 17.77 7.88 15.68
C ILE A 239 16.42 7.31 15.23
N GLU A 240 16.02 7.62 14.02
CA GLU A 240 14.93 6.92 13.35
C GLU A 240 15.54 5.97 12.32
N LEU A 241 15.11 4.72 12.33
CA LEU A 241 15.63 3.64 11.51
C LEU A 241 14.49 2.92 10.78
N TYR A 242 14.65 2.75 9.47
CA TYR A 242 13.80 1.94 8.60
C TYR A 242 14.54 0.68 8.21
N GLY A 243 13.89 -0.48 8.40
CA GLY A 243 14.35 -1.78 7.93
C GLY A 243 13.42 -2.31 6.86
N ARG A 244 13.97 -2.83 5.75
CA ARG A 244 13.22 -3.45 4.67
C ARG A 244 13.83 -4.78 4.27
N ALA A 245 13.00 -5.79 3.95
CA ALA A 245 13.40 -7.09 3.42
C ALA A 245 12.29 -7.70 2.56
N LEU A 246 12.61 -8.69 1.73
CA LEU A 246 11.64 -9.44 0.91
C LEU A 246 10.67 -10.30 1.73
N ASP A 247 11.02 -10.63 2.95
CA ASP A 247 10.28 -11.55 3.80
C ASP A 247 10.05 -10.97 5.20
N ARG A 248 8.82 -10.93 5.64
CA ARG A 248 8.44 -10.38 6.96
C ARG A 248 9.08 -11.13 8.14
N PRO A 249 9.02 -12.48 8.21
CA PRO A 249 9.70 -13.23 9.27
C PRO A 249 11.20 -12.93 9.34
N TYR A 250 11.87 -12.85 8.19
CA TYR A 250 13.29 -12.50 8.15
C TYR A 250 13.54 -11.07 8.65
N LEU A 251 12.74 -10.09 8.19
CA LEU A 251 12.86 -8.72 8.70
C LEU A 251 12.66 -8.65 10.21
N ASN A 252 11.70 -9.38 10.77
CA ASN A 252 11.49 -9.42 12.22
C ASN A 252 12.76 -9.91 12.95
N SER A 253 13.40 -10.97 12.46
CA SER A 253 14.67 -11.47 13.05
C SER A 253 15.81 -10.45 12.96
N LEU A 254 15.84 -9.65 11.89
CA LEU A 254 16.83 -8.58 11.74
C LEU A 254 16.54 -7.42 12.70
N MET A 255 15.28 -7.07 12.93
CA MET A 255 14.89 -6.03 13.89
C MET A 255 15.21 -6.47 15.35
N GLU A 256 15.04 -7.75 15.69
CA GLU A 256 15.50 -8.31 16.98
C GLU A 256 17.02 -8.18 17.12
N TRP A 257 17.80 -8.46 16.08
CA TRP A 257 19.25 -8.24 16.10
C TRP A 257 19.61 -6.76 16.29
N ILE A 258 18.86 -5.83 15.68
CA ILE A 258 19.06 -4.39 15.91
C ILE A 258 18.74 -4.00 17.35
N ASP A 259 17.75 -4.63 17.98
CA ASP A 259 17.44 -4.43 19.41
C ASP A 259 18.61 -4.91 20.31
N ASP A 260 19.21 -6.04 20.00
CA ASP A 260 20.41 -6.54 20.69
C ASP A 260 21.60 -5.59 20.52
N ILE A 261 21.76 -5.01 19.33
CA ILE A 261 22.76 -3.97 19.07
C ILE A 261 22.50 -2.75 19.96
N ALA A 262 21.24 -2.24 20.00
CA ALA A 262 20.89 -1.09 20.83
C ALA A 262 21.18 -1.37 22.33
N GLN A 263 20.82 -2.56 22.80
CA GLN A 263 21.11 -3.01 24.18
C GLN A 263 22.63 -3.06 24.46
N GLY A 264 23.41 -3.61 23.55
CA GLY A 264 24.88 -3.68 23.69
C GLY A 264 25.52 -2.29 23.71
N CYS A 265 25.03 -1.39 22.87
CA CYS A 265 25.49 0.01 22.82
C CYS A 265 25.13 0.78 24.09
N ALA A 266 23.92 0.59 24.61
CA ALA A 266 23.50 1.20 25.88
C ALA A 266 24.38 0.74 27.06
N MET A 267 24.68 -0.56 27.15
CA MET A 267 25.58 -1.11 28.14
C MET A 267 26.99 -0.52 28.05
N ALA A 268 27.54 -0.42 26.82
CA ALA A 268 28.89 0.11 26.60
C ALA A 268 29.02 1.59 26.97
N THR A 269 27.94 2.37 26.80
CA THR A 269 27.91 3.82 27.05
C THR A 269 27.31 4.20 28.41
N LYS A 270 26.89 3.20 29.22
CA LYS A 270 26.21 3.36 30.51
C LYS A 270 24.95 4.22 30.41
N THR A 271 24.19 4.04 29.31
CA THR A 271 22.90 4.64 29.03
C THR A 271 21.80 3.60 29.17
N THR A 272 20.54 4.03 29.08
CA THR A 272 19.38 3.17 28.82
C THR A 272 18.83 3.50 27.44
N TRP A 273 17.91 2.69 26.95
CA TRP A 273 17.27 2.93 25.66
C TRP A 273 15.81 2.43 25.66
N ASP A 274 15.03 3.01 24.79
CA ASP A 274 13.71 2.51 24.41
C ASP A 274 13.50 2.68 22.90
N LYS A 275 12.45 2.07 22.37
CA LYS A 275 12.00 2.28 20.98
C LYS A 275 10.49 2.40 20.92
N PHE A 276 10.02 3.12 19.89
CA PHE A 276 8.61 3.10 19.50
C PHE A 276 8.50 3.08 17.97
N PRO A 277 7.43 2.46 17.42
CA PRO A 277 7.18 2.47 15.99
C PRO A 277 6.82 3.89 15.53
N THR A 278 7.34 4.32 14.37
CA THR A 278 7.02 5.63 13.78
C THR A 278 5.93 5.55 12.71
N SER A 279 5.61 4.35 12.22
CA SER A 279 4.45 4.02 11.40
C SER A 279 4.05 2.56 11.61
N HIS A 280 2.91 2.14 11.04
CA HIS A 280 2.57 0.71 10.96
C HIS A 280 3.63 -0.09 10.19
N ALA A 281 3.77 -1.35 10.53
CA ALA A 281 4.66 -2.26 9.81
C ALA A 281 3.96 -2.75 8.53
N TYR A 282 4.58 -2.54 7.36
CA TYR A 282 4.07 -3.07 6.09
C TYR A 282 4.65 -4.46 5.83
N ASP A 283 3.81 -5.41 5.51
CA ASP A 283 4.24 -6.75 5.11
C ASP A 283 4.67 -6.76 3.62
N ASN A 284 5.46 -7.76 3.24
CA ASN A 284 5.77 -7.99 1.84
C ASN A 284 4.52 -8.49 1.11
N LEU A 285 4.40 -8.19 -0.19
CA LEU A 285 3.30 -8.72 -1.00
C LEU A 285 3.51 -10.22 -1.29
N VAL A 286 2.52 -11.03 -0.92
CA VAL A 286 2.46 -12.46 -1.26
C VAL A 286 1.71 -12.62 -2.57
N ASN A 287 2.43 -12.86 -3.66
CA ASN A 287 1.86 -13.04 -4.98
C ASN A 287 1.27 -14.45 -5.15
N ASN A 288 0.04 -14.55 -5.66
CA ASN A 288 -0.62 -15.82 -5.97
C ASN A 288 -0.39 -16.22 -7.43
N ALA A 289 0.38 -17.28 -7.65
CA ALA A 289 0.82 -17.68 -8.99
C ALA A 289 -0.34 -18.05 -9.95
N GLU A 290 -1.40 -18.71 -9.45
CA GLU A 290 -2.55 -19.07 -10.29
C GLU A 290 -3.39 -17.84 -10.66
N GLY A 291 -3.54 -16.91 -9.72
CA GLY A 291 -4.21 -15.64 -9.99
C GLY A 291 -3.44 -14.76 -10.96
N LEU A 292 -2.13 -14.65 -10.82
CA LEU A 292 -1.28 -13.92 -11.77
C LEU A 292 -1.34 -14.50 -13.19
N LYS A 293 -1.51 -15.83 -13.31
CA LYS A 293 -1.72 -16.47 -14.60
C LYS A 293 -3.05 -16.03 -15.24
N ALA A 294 -4.14 -15.97 -14.44
CA ALA A 294 -5.43 -15.47 -14.92
C ALA A 294 -5.33 -14.01 -15.38
N LEU A 295 -4.66 -13.19 -14.58
CA LEU A 295 -4.42 -11.77 -14.89
C LEU A 295 -3.62 -11.60 -16.19
N GLY A 296 -2.55 -12.39 -16.40
CA GLY A 296 -1.77 -12.39 -17.64
C GLY A 296 -2.63 -12.72 -18.88
N GLU A 297 -3.48 -13.75 -18.77
CA GLU A 297 -4.44 -14.09 -19.84
C GLU A 297 -5.38 -12.91 -20.16
N VAL A 298 -5.80 -12.12 -19.15
CA VAL A 298 -6.64 -10.91 -19.35
C VAL A 298 -5.86 -9.82 -20.06
N TYR A 299 -4.61 -9.56 -19.68
CA TYR A 299 -3.77 -8.57 -20.36
C TYR A 299 -3.56 -8.94 -21.84
N GLU A 300 -3.30 -10.22 -22.13
CA GLU A 300 -3.17 -10.71 -23.52
C GLU A 300 -4.46 -10.53 -24.31
N GLU A 301 -5.62 -10.86 -23.73
CA GLU A 301 -6.94 -10.70 -24.37
C GLU A 301 -7.31 -9.23 -24.65
N LEU A 302 -6.81 -8.31 -23.83
CA LEU A 302 -6.98 -6.88 -24.02
C LEU A 302 -5.92 -6.26 -24.93
N GLY A 303 -4.95 -7.06 -25.41
CA GLY A 303 -3.84 -6.60 -26.24
C GLY A 303 -2.85 -5.69 -25.53
N LEU A 304 -2.74 -5.83 -24.20
CA LEU A 304 -1.85 -5.03 -23.37
C LEU A 304 -0.49 -5.72 -23.22
N PRO A 305 0.60 -5.12 -23.72
CA PRO A 305 1.93 -5.64 -23.41
C PRO A 305 2.24 -5.47 -21.92
N TYR A 306 2.90 -6.44 -21.32
CA TYR A 306 3.34 -6.36 -19.93
C TYR A 306 4.74 -6.94 -19.75
N ILE A 307 5.39 -6.58 -18.65
CA ILE A 307 6.70 -7.10 -18.27
C ILE A 307 6.48 -8.16 -17.17
N ASP A 308 7.08 -9.36 -17.39
CA ASP A 308 7.06 -10.48 -16.45
C ASP A 308 8.35 -11.31 -16.59
N PRO A 309 9.08 -11.66 -15.52
CA PRO A 309 9.08 -10.96 -14.22
C PRO A 309 9.90 -9.69 -14.28
N MET A 310 9.51 -8.68 -13.55
CA MET A 310 10.39 -7.54 -13.35
C MET A 310 11.41 -7.80 -12.26
N GLY A 311 12.57 -7.15 -12.42
CA GLY A 311 13.48 -6.93 -11.30
C GLY A 311 12.74 -6.23 -10.14
N ALA A 312 13.12 -6.54 -8.90
CA ALA A 312 12.45 -6.04 -7.71
C ALA A 312 12.31 -4.50 -7.73
N LEU A 313 11.07 -4.01 -7.73
CA LEU A 313 10.79 -2.67 -7.23
C LEU A 313 10.96 -2.75 -5.71
N PHE A 314 12.01 -2.15 -5.18
CA PHE A 314 12.27 -2.15 -3.74
C PHE A 314 11.42 -1.11 -3.01
N SER A 315 10.11 -1.04 -3.33
CA SER A 315 9.12 -0.24 -2.62
C SER A 315 8.40 -1.05 -1.55
N SER A 316 7.57 -0.42 -0.76
CA SER A 316 6.70 -1.04 0.23
C SER A 316 5.32 -0.39 0.11
N SER A 317 4.26 -1.15 0.36
CA SER A 317 2.88 -0.66 0.44
C SER A 317 2.11 -1.50 1.43
N ASP A 318 1.13 -0.91 2.09
CA ASP A 318 0.26 -1.57 3.07
C ASP A 318 -0.67 -2.64 2.47
N ILE A 319 -0.79 -2.72 1.14
CA ILE A 319 -1.47 -3.83 0.46
C ILE A 319 -0.78 -5.18 0.72
N GLY A 320 0.51 -5.18 1.03
CA GLY A 320 1.23 -6.37 1.47
C GLY A 320 0.53 -7.05 2.64
N ASN A 321 0.07 -6.28 3.63
CA ASN A 321 -0.63 -6.81 4.81
C ASN A 321 -1.94 -7.54 4.44
N VAL A 322 -2.69 -7.03 3.45
CA VAL A 322 -3.91 -7.68 2.94
C VAL A 322 -3.59 -9.05 2.35
N SER A 323 -2.45 -9.20 1.68
CA SER A 323 -2.04 -10.44 1.02
C SER A 323 -1.75 -11.59 1.98
N PHE A 324 -1.59 -11.31 3.28
CA PHE A 324 -1.51 -12.33 4.33
C PHE A 324 -2.88 -12.81 4.85
N ARG A 325 -3.97 -12.20 4.40
CA ARG A 325 -5.34 -12.56 4.79
C ARG A 325 -6.10 -13.26 3.68
N CYS A 326 -5.98 -12.77 2.45
CA CYS A 326 -6.60 -13.37 1.27
C CYS A 326 -5.69 -13.21 0.05
N PRO A 327 -5.89 -14.01 -1.03
CA PRO A 327 -5.26 -13.75 -2.31
C PRO A 327 -5.42 -12.29 -2.72
N THR A 328 -4.31 -11.61 -3.01
CA THR A 328 -4.33 -10.16 -3.25
C THR A 328 -3.55 -9.84 -4.52
N PHE A 329 -4.14 -9.02 -5.40
CA PHE A 329 -3.52 -8.61 -6.66
C PHE A 329 -3.31 -7.10 -6.71
N HIS A 330 -2.11 -6.73 -7.11
CA HIS A 330 -1.67 -5.35 -7.23
C HIS A 330 -0.88 -5.15 -8.53
N PRO A 331 -1.53 -5.35 -9.70
CA PRO A 331 -0.88 -5.09 -10.96
C PRO A 331 -0.63 -3.59 -11.16
N LEU A 332 0.39 -3.29 -11.95
CA LEU A 332 0.72 -1.93 -12.36
C LEU A 332 0.22 -1.68 -13.78
N LEU A 333 -0.47 -0.56 -13.97
CA LEU A 333 -0.98 -0.13 -15.27
C LEU A 333 -0.27 1.15 -15.71
N GLN A 334 0.13 1.18 -16.97
CA GLN A 334 0.83 2.33 -17.53
C GLN A 334 -0.08 3.56 -17.59
N LEU A 335 0.35 4.65 -16.97
CA LEU A 335 -0.25 5.98 -17.03
C LEU A 335 0.64 6.97 -17.80
N ALA A 336 1.93 6.93 -17.54
CA ALA A 336 2.92 7.85 -18.08
C ALA A 336 3.89 7.13 -19.04
N PRO A 337 4.63 7.84 -19.92
CA PRO A 337 5.68 7.24 -20.73
C PRO A 337 6.74 6.52 -19.90
N GLU A 338 7.33 5.45 -20.44
CA GLU A 338 8.41 4.72 -19.78
C GLU A 338 9.56 5.65 -19.40
N GLY A 339 10.03 5.54 -18.16
CA GLY A 339 11.08 6.36 -17.57
C GLY A 339 10.57 7.57 -16.79
N THR A 340 9.25 7.80 -16.72
CA THR A 340 8.66 8.86 -15.89
C THR A 340 8.54 8.38 -14.43
N PRO A 341 9.31 8.94 -13.48
CA PRO A 341 9.26 8.47 -12.10
C PRO A 341 7.95 8.89 -11.42
N ILE A 342 7.35 7.99 -10.63
CA ILE A 342 6.30 8.35 -9.66
C ILE A 342 6.86 9.33 -8.62
N HIS A 343 5.98 10.00 -7.86
CA HIS A 343 6.32 11.02 -6.86
C HIS A 343 7.02 12.24 -7.47
N THR A 344 6.69 12.57 -8.72
CA THR A 344 7.17 13.76 -9.42
C THR A 344 6.02 14.58 -10.02
N ARG A 345 6.23 15.90 -10.20
CA ARG A 345 5.27 16.75 -10.92
C ARG A 345 5.07 16.33 -12.38
N GLU A 346 6.05 15.65 -12.96
CA GLU A 346 5.94 15.11 -14.31
C GLU A 346 4.89 13.99 -14.34
N PHE A 347 4.96 13.01 -13.40
CA PHE A 347 3.97 11.94 -13.32
C PHE A 347 2.57 12.48 -12.97
N GLU A 348 2.49 13.44 -12.03
CA GLU A 348 1.24 14.10 -11.67
C GLU A 348 0.56 14.77 -12.89
N SER A 349 1.31 15.33 -13.82
CA SER A 349 0.75 15.98 -15.01
C SER A 349 -0.07 15.03 -15.93
N TYR A 350 0.04 13.73 -15.75
CA TYR A 350 -0.71 12.73 -16.53
C TYR A 350 -2.07 12.37 -15.93
N VAL A 351 -2.36 12.64 -14.64
CA VAL A 351 -3.58 12.14 -13.95
C VAL A 351 -4.89 12.75 -14.45
N LYS A 352 -4.85 13.87 -15.23
CA LYS A 352 -6.00 14.52 -15.86
C LYS A 352 -5.88 14.59 -17.37
N THR A 353 -5.37 13.54 -17.99
CA THR A 353 -5.20 13.47 -19.45
C THR A 353 -6.01 12.31 -20.04
N GLU A 354 -6.11 12.27 -21.37
CA GLU A 354 -6.68 11.09 -22.06
C GLU A 354 -5.99 9.78 -21.66
N ALA A 355 -4.70 9.81 -21.29
CA ALA A 355 -4.00 8.63 -20.80
C ALA A 355 -4.64 8.13 -19.49
N ALA A 356 -4.96 9.03 -18.55
CA ALA A 356 -5.66 8.67 -17.30
C ALA A 356 -7.07 8.13 -17.58
N TYR A 357 -7.83 8.76 -18.47
CA TYR A 357 -9.19 8.32 -18.79
C TYR A 357 -9.20 6.93 -19.47
N ASN A 358 -8.22 6.67 -20.32
CA ASN A 358 -8.00 5.36 -20.92
C ASN A 358 -7.54 4.34 -19.88
N ALA A 359 -6.68 4.73 -18.92
CA ALA A 359 -6.24 3.87 -17.82
C ALA A 359 -7.41 3.50 -16.90
N ILE A 360 -8.32 4.45 -16.59
CA ILE A 360 -9.54 4.18 -15.80
C ILE A 360 -10.41 3.12 -16.50
N ALA A 361 -10.70 3.31 -17.78
CA ALA A 361 -11.50 2.35 -18.54
C ALA A 361 -10.83 0.97 -18.64
N THR A 362 -9.52 0.95 -18.91
CA THR A 362 -8.73 -0.28 -19.08
C THR A 362 -8.59 -1.02 -17.76
N GLY A 363 -8.26 -0.31 -16.69
CA GLY A 363 -8.12 -0.89 -15.35
C GLY A 363 -9.41 -1.53 -14.84
N ALA A 364 -10.55 -0.87 -15.03
CA ALA A 364 -11.85 -1.46 -14.66
C ALA A 364 -12.18 -2.71 -15.48
N LYS A 365 -11.82 -2.75 -16.78
CA LYS A 365 -11.95 -3.98 -17.58
C LYS A 365 -11.04 -5.09 -17.09
N ILE A 366 -9.78 -4.77 -16.73
CA ILE A 366 -8.84 -5.75 -16.19
C ILE A 366 -9.42 -6.37 -14.93
N ILE A 367 -9.82 -5.56 -13.93
CA ILE A 367 -10.40 -6.04 -12.66
C ILE A 367 -11.64 -6.92 -12.93
N GLY A 368 -12.59 -6.42 -13.70
CA GLY A 368 -13.83 -7.15 -13.94
C GLY A 368 -13.61 -8.46 -14.72
N CYS A 369 -12.77 -8.45 -15.75
CA CYS A 369 -12.46 -9.65 -16.53
C CYS A 369 -11.65 -10.66 -15.72
N ASP A 370 -10.73 -10.23 -14.86
CA ASP A 370 -9.95 -11.12 -14.00
C ASP A 370 -10.85 -11.82 -12.97
N ILE A 371 -11.73 -11.08 -12.30
CA ILE A 371 -12.76 -11.63 -11.41
C ILE A 371 -13.62 -12.65 -12.16
N ALA A 372 -14.14 -12.31 -13.34
CA ALA A 372 -14.96 -13.22 -14.13
C ALA A 372 -14.18 -14.49 -14.55
N LYS A 373 -12.92 -14.34 -14.93
CA LYS A 373 -12.06 -15.44 -15.35
C LYS A 373 -11.72 -16.40 -14.22
N ILE A 374 -11.52 -15.89 -13.00
CA ILE A 374 -11.23 -16.69 -11.82
C ILE A 374 -12.52 -17.38 -11.33
N PHE A 375 -13.57 -16.63 -11.05
CA PHE A 375 -14.73 -17.13 -10.32
C PHE A 375 -15.77 -17.87 -11.19
N THR A 376 -15.57 -17.93 -12.50
CA THR A 376 -16.32 -18.85 -13.38
C THR A 376 -15.63 -20.20 -13.60
N ASP A 377 -14.43 -20.41 -13.04
CA ASP A 377 -13.63 -21.64 -13.08
C ASP A 377 -13.35 -22.13 -11.65
N GLU A 378 -14.16 -23.06 -11.15
CA GLU A 378 -14.04 -23.60 -9.78
C GLU A 378 -12.70 -24.31 -9.54
N ASP A 379 -12.12 -24.95 -10.57
CA ASP A 379 -10.81 -25.59 -10.47
C ASP A 379 -9.71 -24.55 -10.29
N ARG A 380 -9.84 -23.40 -10.94
CA ARG A 380 -8.91 -22.27 -10.78
C ARG A 380 -8.99 -21.69 -9.37
N VAL A 381 -10.20 -21.46 -8.86
CA VAL A 381 -10.40 -21.00 -7.47
C VAL A 381 -9.79 -21.99 -6.48
N ALA A 382 -9.99 -23.30 -6.70
CA ALA A 382 -9.41 -24.31 -5.83
C ALA A 382 -7.88 -24.29 -5.84
N ARG A 383 -7.24 -24.12 -7.01
CA ARG A 383 -5.77 -23.99 -7.11
C ARG A 383 -5.25 -22.68 -6.52
N MET A 384 -6.03 -21.59 -6.58
CA MET A 384 -5.66 -20.29 -6.01
C MET A 384 -5.68 -20.32 -4.47
N LYS A 385 -6.58 -21.11 -3.89
CA LYS A 385 -6.69 -21.27 -2.43
C LYS A 385 -5.70 -22.29 -1.82
N GLY A 386 -5.02 -23.10 -2.63
CA GLY A 386 -3.99 -24.08 -2.27
C GLY A 386 -4.58 -25.39 -1.85
#